data_2d98639e94731a54a88d7cc94e1f575e
#
_entry.id   2d98639e94731a54a88d7cc94e1f575e
#
_cell.length_a   1.000
_cell.length_b   1.000
_cell.length_c   1.000
_cell.angle_alpha   90.00
_cell.angle_beta   90.00
_cell.angle_gamma   90.00
#
_symmetry.space_group_name_H-M   'P 1'
#
loop_
_entity.id
_entity.type
_entity.pdbx_description
1 polymer ?
#
loop_
_entity_poly.entity_id
_entity_poly.type
_entity_poly.pdbx_seq_one_letter_code
_entity_poly.pdbx_strand_id
1 'polypeptide(L)'
;KGQYFSKRAVVHTKKWSTGYLKPEGKILKEELELLCFEDIKKRTLDCQLECEETDTREDLIFKIVKSKKLVSSMKINNQVASNPIGYYEESKNFAKLPCRLTHFTRVNFDKYNEGLPFIQRIDQCFKKLIPEAHQKQLSKATEKPHLKIPKTSFSTITINRNFRTALHRDAGDYKQGFGNLTVIERGKYHGGYTCFPQFGI
;
A
#
# COMPACT_ATOMS: atom_id res chain seq x y z
N LYS A 1 19.02 -6.63 -10.04
CA LYS A 1 18.11 -5.52 -10.40
C LYS A 1 16.66 -5.95 -10.13
N GLY A 2 16.29 -6.28 -8.92
CA GLY A 2 14.93 -6.68 -8.58
C GLY A 2 14.25 -5.55 -7.82
N GLN A 3 13.72 -4.56 -8.51
CA GLN A 3 12.79 -3.64 -7.91
C GLN A 3 11.45 -4.37 -7.78
N TYR A 4 10.94 -4.45 -6.58
CA TYR A 4 9.61 -4.96 -6.33
C TYR A 4 8.62 -3.80 -6.38
N PHE A 5 7.62 -3.89 -7.26
CA PHE A 5 6.61 -2.86 -7.41
C PHE A 5 5.43 -3.15 -6.48
N SER A 6 5.23 -2.30 -5.51
CA SER A 6 4.07 -2.38 -4.63
C SER A 6 2.84 -1.74 -5.29
N LYS A 7 1.69 -2.41 -5.22
CA LYS A 7 0.41 -1.82 -5.60
C LYS A 7 0.06 -0.55 -4.81
N ARG A 8 0.67 -0.37 -3.64
CA ARG A 8 0.54 0.84 -2.80
C ARG A 8 1.23 2.06 -3.37
N ALA A 9 2.17 1.86 -4.28
CA ALA A 9 2.93 2.94 -4.92
C ALA A 9 2.12 3.76 -5.90
N VAL A 10 0.89 3.38 -6.16
CA VAL A 10 0.02 4.11 -7.05
C VAL A 10 -0.66 5.22 -6.30
N VAL A 11 -0.21 6.42 -6.59
CA VAL A 11 -0.74 7.63 -6.00
C VAL A 11 -1.98 8.06 -6.73
N HIS A 12 -3.13 7.90 -6.09
CA HIS A 12 -4.36 8.55 -6.54
C HIS A 12 -4.81 9.57 -5.52
N THR A 13 -4.66 10.81 -5.87
CA THR A 13 -5.31 11.91 -5.17
C THR A 13 -6.70 12.19 -5.72
N LYS A 14 -7.06 11.58 -6.86
CA LYS A 14 -8.37 11.66 -7.49
C LYS A 14 -8.75 10.29 -8.05
N LYS A 15 -10.03 9.92 -7.97
CA LYS A 15 -10.60 8.71 -8.59
C LYS A 15 -10.28 8.59 -10.08
N TRP A 16 -10.01 9.71 -10.72
CA TRP A 16 -9.70 9.87 -12.12
C TRP A 16 -8.30 10.38 -12.33
N SER A 17 -7.32 9.55 -12.27
CA SER A 17 -6.06 9.88 -12.90
C SER A 17 -6.21 9.60 -14.39
N THR A 18 -6.01 10.61 -15.22
CA THR A 18 -6.17 10.54 -16.68
C THR A 18 -5.35 9.44 -17.35
N GLY A 19 -4.33 8.89 -16.68
CA GLY A 19 -3.52 7.77 -17.14
C GLY A 19 -4.17 6.39 -17.05
N TYR A 20 -5.38 6.28 -16.45
CA TYR A 20 -6.04 4.99 -16.22
C TYR A 20 -7.24 4.73 -17.11
N LEU A 21 -7.77 5.75 -17.74
CA LEU A 21 -8.82 5.57 -18.70
C LEU A 21 -8.22 5.10 -20.03
N LYS A 22 -8.77 4.04 -20.58
CA LYS A 22 -8.57 3.70 -21.99
C LYS A 22 -9.07 4.84 -22.86
N PRO A 23 -8.61 4.97 -24.11
CA PRO A 23 -9.10 6.03 -25.00
C PRO A 23 -10.63 6.14 -25.04
N GLU A 24 -11.31 5.00 -25.20
CA GLU A 24 -12.77 4.90 -25.23
C GLU A 24 -13.42 5.31 -23.89
N GLY A 25 -12.72 5.07 -22.77
CA GLY A 25 -13.16 5.48 -21.45
C GLY A 25 -13.06 6.97 -21.22
N LYS A 26 -12.11 7.65 -21.88
CA LYS A 26 -11.99 9.11 -21.84
C LYS A 26 -13.14 9.75 -22.60
N ILE A 27 -13.43 9.27 -23.80
CA ILE A 27 -14.54 9.74 -24.63
C ILE A 27 -15.85 9.58 -23.88
N LEU A 28 -16.14 8.39 -23.36
CA LEU A 28 -17.35 8.12 -22.60
C LEU A 28 -17.45 9.01 -21.34
N LYS A 29 -16.34 9.26 -20.65
CA LYS A 29 -16.33 10.17 -19.50
C LYS A 29 -16.73 11.58 -19.91
N GLU A 30 -16.13 12.10 -20.97
CA GLU A 30 -16.44 13.43 -21.50
C GLU A 30 -17.92 13.53 -21.93
N GLU A 31 -18.46 12.52 -22.59
CA GLU A 31 -19.90 12.44 -22.93
C GLU A 31 -20.80 12.47 -21.69
N LEU A 32 -20.45 11.71 -20.64
CA LEU A 32 -21.20 11.67 -19.41
C LEU A 32 -21.11 12.98 -18.61
N GLU A 33 -19.98 13.69 -18.70
CA GLU A 33 -19.80 14.99 -18.06
C GLU A 33 -20.66 16.10 -18.68
N LEU A 34 -21.20 15.90 -19.88
CA LEU A 34 -22.16 16.82 -20.50
C LEU A 34 -23.60 16.62 -20.02
N LEU A 35 -23.92 15.47 -19.40
CA LEU A 35 -25.26 15.14 -18.94
C LEU A 35 -25.56 15.79 -17.59
N CYS A 36 -26.84 16.03 -17.30
CA CYS A 36 -27.25 16.44 -15.96
C CYS A 36 -27.14 15.27 -14.95
N PHE A 37 -27.22 15.58 -13.66
CA PHE A 37 -27.07 14.56 -12.62
C PHE A 37 -28.14 13.47 -12.67
N GLU A 38 -29.36 13.85 -12.95
CA GLU A 38 -30.49 12.90 -13.04
C GLU A 38 -30.35 11.95 -14.26
N ASP A 39 -29.86 12.42 -15.38
CA ASP A 39 -29.59 11.59 -16.55
C ASP A 39 -28.43 10.59 -16.26
N ILE A 40 -27.44 11.01 -15.52
CA ILE A 40 -26.35 10.12 -15.09
C ILE A 40 -26.87 9.04 -14.13
N LYS A 41 -27.72 9.41 -13.16
CA LYS A 41 -28.39 8.44 -12.27
C LYS A 41 -29.17 7.41 -13.05
N LYS A 42 -30.02 7.88 -13.99
CA LYS A 42 -30.81 7.00 -14.85
C LYS A 42 -29.90 6.06 -15.62
N ARG A 43 -28.85 6.57 -16.23
CA ARG A 43 -27.91 5.76 -17.01
C ARG A 43 -27.12 4.77 -16.15
N THR A 44 -26.89 5.09 -14.87
CA THR A 44 -26.29 4.17 -13.90
C THR A 44 -27.21 3.00 -13.61
N LEU A 45 -28.50 3.27 -13.40
CA LEU A 45 -29.52 2.25 -13.18
C LEU A 45 -29.72 1.38 -14.43
N ASP A 46 -29.74 1.98 -15.63
CA ASP A 46 -29.81 1.25 -16.92
C ASP A 46 -28.61 0.29 -17.09
N CYS A 47 -27.47 0.60 -16.50
CA CYS A 47 -26.32 -0.27 -16.45
C CYS A 47 -26.39 -1.32 -15.31
N GLN A 48 -27.52 -1.44 -14.61
CA GLN A 48 -27.72 -2.34 -13.46
C GLN A 48 -26.72 -2.12 -12.33
N LEU A 49 -26.37 -0.86 -12.08
CA LEU A 49 -25.43 -0.47 -11.03
C LEU A 49 -26.20 0.18 -9.88
N GLU A 50 -25.74 -0.09 -8.66
CA GLU A 50 -26.29 0.51 -7.45
C GLU A 50 -25.97 2.01 -7.38
N CYS A 51 -27.00 2.82 -7.09
CA CYS A 51 -26.86 4.24 -6.76
C CYS A 51 -27.10 4.42 -5.28
N GLU A 52 -26.10 4.92 -4.59
CA GLU A 52 -26.22 5.30 -3.17
C GLU A 52 -26.63 6.79 -3.07
N GLU A 53 -27.34 7.16 -2.00
CA GLU A 53 -27.74 8.56 -1.78
C GLU A 53 -26.52 9.50 -1.65
N THR A 54 -25.39 8.96 -1.20
CA THR A 54 -24.13 9.69 -1.04
C THR A 54 -23.29 9.77 -2.31
N ASP A 55 -23.69 9.10 -3.39
CA ASP A 55 -22.93 9.12 -4.64
C ASP A 55 -22.91 10.51 -5.27
N THR A 56 -21.72 11.01 -5.48
CA THR A 56 -21.52 12.23 -6.27
C THR A 56 -21.69 11.95 -7.76
N ARG A 57 -21.87 13.00 -8.56
CA ARG A 57 -21.87 12.90 -10.01
C ARG A 57 -20.64 12.15 -10.56
N GLU A 58 -19.49 12.45 -9.99
CA GLU A 58 -18.21 11.85 -10.37
C GLU A 58 -18.16 10.34 -10.01
N ASP A 59 -18.79 9.95 -8.90
CA ASP A 59 -18.90 8.56 -8.49
C ASP A 59 -19.71 7.72 -9.46
N LEU A 60 -20.85 8.25 -9.89
CA LEU A 60 -21.74 7.58 -10.82
C LEU A 60 -21.10 7.42 -12.22
N ILE A 61 -20.44 8.47 -12.71
CA ILE A 61 -19.67 8.40 -13.97
C ILE A 61 -18.61 7.32 -13.86
N PHE A 62 -17.90 7.26 -12.72
CA PHE A 62 -16.90 6.22 -12.50
C PHE A 62 -17.49 4.81 -12.49
N LYS A 63 -18.61 4.61 -11.83
CA LYS A 63 -19.31 3.32 -11.80
C LYS A 63 -19.63 2.86 -13.23
N ILE A 64 -20.18 3.76 -14.08
CA ILE A 64 -20.51 3.47 -15.48
C ILE A 64 -19.26 3.09 -16.30
N VAL A 65 -18.22 3.91 -16.26
CA VAL A 65 -17.00 3.66 -17.05
C VAL A 65 -16.27 2.38 -16.60
N LYS A 66 -16.29 2.12 -15.30
CA LYS A 66 -15.72 0.90 -14.72
C LYS A 66 -16.48 -0.36 -15.12
N SER A 67 -17.82 -0.32 -15.14
CA SER A 67 -18.67 -1.46 -15.55
C SER A 67 -18.41 -1.90 -16.98
N LYS A 68 -18.09 -0.96 -17.85
CA LYS A 68 -17.71 -1.22 -19.25
C LYS A 68 -16.26 -1.66 -19.44
N LYS A 69 -15.51 -1.92 -18.34
CA LYS A 69 -14.09 -2.32 -18.35
C LYS A 69 -13.17 -1.34 -19.11
N LEU A 70 -13.55 -0.07 -19.15
CA LEU A 70 -12.82 0.99 -19.83
C LEU A 70 -11.81 1.69 -18.90
N VAL A 71 -11.74 1.28 -17.64
CA VAL A 71 -10.66 1.63 -16.72
C VAL A 71 -9.55 0.59 -16.89
N SER A 72 -8.36 1.04 -17.24
CA SER A 72 -7.21 0.14 -17.31
C SER A 72 -6.88 -0.36 -15.91
N SER A 73 -6.40 -1.59 -15.80
CA SER A 73 -5.76 -2.06 -14.58
C SER A 73 -4.64 -1.09 -14.23
N MET A 74 -4.57 -0.73 -12.95
CA MET A 74 -3.60 0.20 -12.39
C MET A 74 -2.19 -0.04 -12.98
N LYS A 75 -1.68 0.87 -13.80
CA LYS A 75 -0.26 0.85 -14.16
C LYS A 75 0.54 1.25 -12.94
N ILE A 76 1.29 0.31 -12.42
CA ILE A 76 2.26 0.56 -11.36
C ILE A 76 3.32 1.48 -11.95
N ASN A 77 3.62 2.59 -11.28
CA ASN A 77 4.73 3.44 -11.71
C ASN A 77 6.03 2.66 -11.53
N ASN A 78 6.64 2.26 -12.63
CA ASN A 78 7.88 1.49 -12.65
C ASN A 78 9.08 2.22 -12.04
N GLN A 79 8.94 3.51 -11.74
CA GLN A 79 9.99 4.31 -11.11
C GLN A 79 9.94 4.27 -9.59
N VAL A 80 8.92 3.65 -9.02
CA VAL A 80 8.79 3.57 -7.57
C VAL A 80 9.61 2.42 -7.01
N ALA A 81 10.57 2.76 -6.17
CA ALA A 81 11.35 1.79 -5.44
C ALA A 81 10.71 1.51 -4.07
N SER A 82 10.08 0.35 -3.96
CA SER A 82 9.54 -0.18 -2.71
C SER A 82 9.92 -1.64 -2.58
N ASN A 83 10.70 -1.97 -1.56
CA ASN A 83 11.17 -3.32 -1.34
C ASN A 83 10.78 -3.81 0.05
N PRO A 84 9.90 -4.81 0.16
CA PRO A 84 9.71 -5.54 1.40
C PRO A 84 10.93 -6.43 1.66
N ILE A 85 11.41 -6.44 2.89
CA ILE A 85 12.59 -7.16 3.37
C ILE A 85 12.17 -8.00 4.59
N GLY A 86 12.67 -9.22 4.68
CA GLY A 86 12.36 -10.16 5.74
C GLY A 86 11.51 -11.32 5.26
N TYR A 87 10.45 -11.61 5.97
CA TYR A 87 9.64 -12.82 5.81
C TYR A 87 8.18 -12.48 5.58
N TYR A 88 7.51 -13.27 4.74
CA TYR A 88 6.06 -13.31 4.66
C TYR A 88 5.54 -14.48 5.49
N GLU A 89 4.31 -14.33 5.98
CA GLU A 89 3.59 -15.45 6.60
C GLU A 89 3.35 -16.60 5.63
N GLU A 90 2.93 -17.73 6.17
CA GLU A 90 2.54 -18.91 5.42
C GLU A 90 1.49 -18.55 4.37
N SER A 91 1.68 -19.05 3.15
CA SER A 91 0.68 -18.88 2.11
C SER A 91 -0.32 -20.01 2.17
N LYS A 92 -1.61 -19.70 2.22
CA LYS A 92 -2.70 -20.69 2.11
C LYS A 92 -2.59 -21.53 0.83
N ASN A 93 -2.01 -20.95 -0.23
CA ASN A 93 -1.83 -21.62 -1.52
C ASN A 93 -0.56 -22.48 -1.58
N PHE A 94 0.35 -22.33 -0.61
CA PHE A 94 1.60 -23.07 -0.51
C PHE A 94 1.72 -23.68 0.89
N ALA A 95 0.73 -24.47 1.27
CA ALA A 95 0.52 -25.02 2.62
C ALA A 95 1.72 -25.79 3.20
N LYS A 96 2.70 -26.16 2.37
CA LYS A 96 3.90 -26.89 2.80
C LYS A 96 5.10 -25.99 3.15
N LEU A 97 5.01 -24.68 2.91
CA LEU A 97 6.08 -23.76 3.21
C LEU A 97 5.78 -22.99 4.50
N PRO A 98 6.50 -23.27 5.58
CA PRO A 98 6.26 -22.64 6.89
C PRO A 98 6.55 -21.14 6.89
N CYS A 99 7.40 -20.67 6.00
CA CYS A 99 7.62 -19.24 5.76
C CYS A 99 8.08 -18.99 4.33
N ARG A 100 7.96 -17.75 3.90
CA ARG A 100 8.47 -17.29 2.60
C ARG A 100 9.36 -16.08 2.82
N LEU A 101 10.56 -16.17 2.29
CA LEU A 101 11.42 -14.98 2.16
C LEU A 101 10.79 -13.98 1.19
N THR A 102 10.89 -12.70 1.51
CA THR A 102 10.60 -11.66 0.52
C THR A 102 11.55 -11.80 -0.67
N HIS A 103 11.15 -11.31 -1.83
CA HIS A 103 11.98 -11.41 -3.03
C HIS A 103 13.36 -10.79 -2.83
N PHE A 104 13.41 -9.59 -2.23
CA PHE A 104 14.67 -8.93 -1.95
C PHE A 104 15.58 -9.77 -1.06
N THR A 105 15.06 -10.29 0.04
CA THR A 105 15.83 -11.08 0.99
C THR A 105 16.37 -12.36 0.36
N ARG A 106 15.57 -13.01 -0.48
CA ARG A 106 15.97 -14.23 -1.18
C ARG A 106 17.09 -14.01 -2.20
N VAL A 107 17.02 -12.90 -2.95
CA VAL A 107 17.95 -12.65 -4.06
C VAL A 107 19.19 -11.86 -3.62
N ASN A 108 19.09 -11.10 -2.55
CA ASN A 108 20.15 -10.23 -2.03
C ASN A 108 20.43 -10.53 -0.56
N PHE A 109 20.65 -11.79 -0.23
CA PHE A 109 20.79 -12.24 1.16
C PHE A 109 21.97 -11.56 1.88
N ASP A 110 23.07 -11.33 1.17
CA ASP A 110 24.24 -10.62 1.72
C ASP A 110 23.88 -9.18 2.13
N LYS A 111 23.18 -8.45 1.25
CA LYS A 111 22.71 -7.09 1.55
C LYS A 111 21.67 -7.05 2.68
N TYR A 112 20.87 -8.10 2.79
CA TYR A 112 19.96 -8.25 3.93
C TYR A 112 20.77 -8.37 5.24
N ASN A 113 21.79 -9.21 5.26
CA ASN A 113 22.65 -9.38 6.43
C ASN A 113 23.40 -8.10 6.79
N GLU A 114 23.94 -7.39 5.79
CA GLU A 114 24.59 -6.08 6.00
C GLU A 114 23.62 -5.05 6.59
N GLY A 115 22.33 -5.11 6.24
CA GLY A 115 21.29 -4.22 6.74
C GLY A 115 20.76 -4.55 8.14
N LEU A 116 21.00 -5.76 8.65
CA LEU A 116 20.45 -6.21 9.94
C LEU A 116 20.79 -5.28 11.11
N PRO A 117 22.03 -4.77 11.28
CA PRO A 117 22.36 -3.88 12.40
C PRO A 117 21.52 -2.61 12.41
N PHE A 118 21.20 -2.07 11.24
CA PHE A 118 20.33 -0.90 11.12
C PHE A 118 18.89 -1.21 11.52
N ILE A 119 18.33 -2.34 11.07
CA ILE A 119 16.99 -2.78 11.44
C ILE A 119 16.89 -3.04 12.94
N GLN A 120 17.90 -3.67 13.52
CA GLN A 120 18.00 -3.90 14.96
C GLN A 120 18.06 -2.59 15.74
N ARG A 121 18.72 -1.57 15.20
CA ARG A 121 18.77 -0.24 15.82
C ARG A 121 17.40 0.42 15.83
N ILE A 122 16.60 0.30 14.77
CA ILE A 122 15.21 0.77 14.74
C ILE A 122 14.40 0.08 15.85
N ASP A 123 14.51 -1.22 15.98
CA ASP A 123 13.82 -2.00 17.03
C ASP A 123 14.22 -1.54 18.44
N GLN A 124 15.52 -1.26 18.67
CA GLN A 124 15.99 -0.70 19.93
C GLN A 124 15.40 0.69 20.22
N CYS A 125 15.23 1.53 19.20
CA CYS A 125 14.57 2.82 19.35
C CYS A 125 13.09 2.64 19.70
N PHE A 126 12.40 1.73 19.05
CA PHE A 126 11.03 1.36 19.38
C PHE A 126 10.89 0.91 20.84
N LYS A 127 11.77 0.02 21.29
CA LYS A 127 11.82 -0.44 22.68
C LYS A 127 12.02 0.72 23.68
N LYS A 128 12.84 1.70 23.33
CA LYS A 128 13.08 2.87 24.20
C LYS A 128 11.89 3.82 24.25
N LEU A 129 11.22 4.03 23.12
CA LEU A 129 10.12 4.97 23.02
C LEU A 129 8.83 4.45 23.67
N ILE A 130 8.51 3.18 23.45
CA ILE A 130 7.24 2.58 23.90
C ILE A 130 7.52 1.14 24.37
N PRO A 131 8.15 0.94 25.53
CA PRO A 131 8.65 -0.36 25.98
C PRO A 131 7.56 -1.42 26.12
N GLU A 132 6.38 -1.07 26.63
CA GLU A 132 5.27 -2.01 26.81
C GLU A 132 4.72 -2.50 25.47
N ALA A 133 4.55 -1.61 24.52
CA ALA A 133 4.09 -1.95 23.18
C ALA A 133 5.11 -2.83 22.45
N HIS A 134 6.40 -2.49 22.57
CA HIS A 134 7.48 -3.31 22.03
C HIS A 134 7.46 -4.71 22.63
N GLN A 135 7.30 -4.84 23.95
CA GLN A 135 7.27 -6.14 24.62
C GLN A 135 6.11 -7.01 24.14
N LYS A 136 4.90 -6.43 23.99
CA LYS A 136 3.73 -7.14 23.45
C LYS A 136 4.00 -7.62 22.01
N GLN A 137 4.54 -6.75 21.18
CA GLN A 137 4.86 -7.08 19.78
C GLN A 137 5.97 -8.12 19.69
N LEU A 138 7.01 -8.03 20.50
CA LEU A 138 8.10 -9.00 20.58
C LEU A 138 7.60 -10.37 21.02
N SER A 139 6.73 -10.43 22.03
CA SER A 139 6.09 -11.68 22.47
C SER A 139 5.33 -12.33 21.32
N LYS A 140 4.53 -11.56 20.59
CA LYS A 140 3.80 -12.06 19.42
C LYS A 140 4.73 -12.54 18.31
N ALA A 141 5.77 -11.80 17.98
CA ALA A 141 6.75 -12.17 16.96
C ALA A 141 7.53 -13.45 17.36
N THR A 142 7.69 -13.70 18.65
CA THR A 142 8.42 -14.87 19.17
C THR A 142 7.61 -16.16 19.11
N GLU A 143 6.29 -16.09 18.94
CA GLU A 143 5.45 -17.28 18.69
C GLU A 143 5.86 -18.01 17.39
N LYS A 144 6.39 -17.25 16.40
CA LYS A 144 6.89 -17.79 15.13
C LYS A 144 8.30 -17.28 14.86
N PRO A 145 9.32 -17.79 15.58
CA PRO A 145 10.69 -17.26 15.52
C PRO A 145 11.31 -17.35 14.13
N HIS A 146 10.89 -18.30 13.31
CA HIS A 146 11.35 -18.47 11.92
C HIS A 146 10.78 -17.42 10.94
N LEU A 147 9.78 -16.64 11.36
CA LEU A 147 9.24 -15.51 10.60
C LEU A 147 9.74 -14.16 11.10
N LYS A 148 10.62 -14.16 12.07
CA LYS A 148 11.11 -12.94 12.73
C LYS A 148 12.47 -12.54 12.19
N ILE A 149 12.63 -11.26 11.87
CA ILE A 149 13.96 -10.69 11.58
C ILE A 149 14.82 -10.81 12.86
N PRO A 150 16.04 -11.35 12.76
CA PRO A 150 16.86 -11.65 13.92
C PRO A 150 17.03 -10.46 14.88
N LYS A 151 16.83 -10.71 16.17
CA LYS A 151 16.96 -9.73 17.26
C LYS A 151 16.05 -8.50 17.14
N THR A 152 14.86 -8.65 16.53
CA THR A 152 13.86 -7.59 16.42
C THR A 152 12.46 -8.09 16.78
N SER A 153 11.50 -7.19 16.88
CA SER A 153 10.06 -7.48 16.98
C SER A 153 9.35 -7.48 15.61
N PHE A 154 10.10 -7.43 14.52
CA PHE A 154 9.58 -7.32 13.16
C PHE A 154 9.69 -8.64 12.39
N SER A 155 8.71 -8.92 11.54
CA SER A 155 8.77 -9.99 10.54
C SER A 155 9.18 -9.45 9.17
N THR A 156 8.69 -8.27 8.83
CA THR A 156 8.88 -7.62 7.55
C THR A 156 9.04 -6.13 7.75
N ILE A 157 9.95 -5.54 7.03
CA ILE A 157 10.06 -4.08 6.87
C ILE A 157 9.90 -3.73 5.40
N THR A 158 9.45 -2.52 5.11
CA THR A 158 9.37 -2.02 3.74
C THR A 158 10.23 -0.78 3.59
N ILE A 159 11.17 -0.81 2.65
CA ILE A 159 11.98 0.34 2.31
C ILE A 159 11.39 1.01 1.08
N ASN A 160 10.94 2.23 1.25
CA ASN A 160 10.37 3.08 0.22
C ASN A 160 11.36 4.20 -0.13
N ARG A 161 11.54 4.47 -1.42
CA ARG A 161 12.42 5.53 -1.87
C ARG A 161 11.69 6.49 -2.79
N ASN A 162 11.61 7.75 -2.34
CA ASN A 162 11.12 8.86 -3.15
C ASN A 162 9.77 8.59 -3.82
N PHE A 163 8.78 8.07 -3.07
CA PHE A 163 7.44 7.95 -3.61
C PHE A 163 6.37 8.31 -2.59
N ARG A 164 5.26 8.74 -3.10
CA ARG A 164 4.06 9.06 -2.36
C ARG A 164 3.15 7.84 -2.29
N THR A 165 2.69 7.50 -1.11
CA THR A 165 1.71 6.44 -0.89
C THR A 165 0.30 7.00 -0.97
N ALA A 166 -0.61 6.28 -1.63
CA ALA A 166 -2.03 6.60 -1.55
C ALA A 166 -2.57 6.33 -0.13
N LEU A 167 -3.68 6.97 0.21
CA LEU A 167 -4.38 6.69 1.45
C LEU A 167 -4.75 5.20 1.51
N HIS A 168 -4.32 4.51 2.54
CA HIS A 168 -4.55 3.08 2.72
C HIS A 168 -4.53 2.71 4.20
N ARG A 169 -5.01 1.51 4.48
CA ARG A 169 -4.74 0.81 5.75
C ARG A 169 -3.84 -0.37 5.45
N ASP A 170 -2.86 -0.60 6.29
CA ASP A 170 -2.02 -1.79 6.19
C ASP A 170 -2.85 -3.02 6.54
N ALA A 171 -2.96 -3.93 5.56
CA ALA A 171 -3.62 -5.21 5.74
C ALA A 171 -2.58 -6.27 6.10
N GLY A 172 -2.84 -7.01 7.16
CA GLY A 172 -1.95 -8.07 7.63
C GLY A 172 -1.03 -7.67 8.78
N ASP A 173 -1.03 -6.40 9.17
CA ASP A 173 -0.30 -5.99 10.36
C ASP A 173 -0.98 -6.52 11.63
N TYR A 174 -0.17 -6.78 12.65
CA TYR A 174 -0.67 -7.16 13.97
C TYR A 174 -1.50 -6.01 14.55
N LYS A 175 -2.81 -6.24 14.70
CA LYS A 175 -3.78 -5.18 15.08
C LYS A 175 -3.50 -4.52 16.44
N GLN A 176 -2.80 -5.22 17.33
CA GLN A 176 -2.42 -4.74 18.66
C GLN A 176 -0.97 -4.24 18.70
N GLY A 177 -0.29 -4.26 17.55
CA GLY A 177 1.07 -3.79 17.38
C GLY A 177 1.14 -2.36 16.88
N PHE A 178 2.35 -1.91 16.62
CA PHE A 178 2.67 -0.58 16.14
C PHE A 178 3.48 -0.63 14.86
N GLY A 179 3.06 0.16 13.87
CA GLY A 179 3.89 0.46 12.71
C GLY A 179 5.02 1.41 13.11
N ASN A 180 6.23 1.11 12.68
CA ASN A 180 7.39 1.95 12.91
C ASN A 180 7.78 2.63 11.60
N LEU A 181 7.61 3.95 11.54
CA LEU A 181 8.02 4.76 10.40
C LEU A 181 9.35 5.44 10.72
N THR A 182 10.35 5.20 9.89
CA THR A 182 11.66 5.81 10.01
C THR A 182 11.99 6.57 8.74
N VAL A 183 12.25 7.86 8.88
CA VAL A 183 12.67 8.71 7.76
C VAL A 183 14.20 8.70 7.67
N ILE A 184 14.71 8.43 6.47
CA ILE A 184 16.14 8.51 6.17
C ILE A 184 16.34 9.63 5.16
N GLU A 185 16.84 10.73 5.64
CA GLU A 185 17.08 11.92 4.82
C GLU A 185 18.38 11.80 4.03
N ARG A 186 18.32 12.16 2.75
CA ARG A 186 19.49 12.35 1.90
C ARG A 186 19.33 13.64 1.10
N GLY A 187 20.06 14.67 1.51
CA GLY A 187 20.00 15.99 0.88
C GLY A 187 18.72 16.76 1.23
N LYS A 188 18.45 17.82 0.48
CA LYS A 188 17.25 18.64 0.66
C LYS A 188 16.07 18.02 -0.10
N TYR A 189 14.90 17.98 0.53
CA TYR A 189 13.66 17.53 -0.10
C TYR A 189 12.48 18.39 0.35
N HIS A 190 11.39 18.35 -0.41
CA HIS A 190 10.14 19.02 -0.09
C HIS A 190 9.01 17.99 -0.04
N GLY A 191 8.10 18.14 0.92
CA GLY A 191 6.99 17.21 1.10
C GLY A 191 7.38 15.97 1.92
N GLY A 192 6.76 14.83 1.63
CA GLY A 192 6.98 13.59 2.40
C GLY A 192 6.25 13.57 3.74
N TYR A 193 5.23 14.41 3.89
CA TYR A 193 4.41 14.46 5.10
C TYR A 193 3.65 13.16 5.32
N THR A 194 3.63 12.70 6.56
CA THR A 194 2.72 11.65 7.01
C THR A 194 1.40 12.29 7.39
N CYS A 195 0.31 11.85 6.76
CA CYS A 195 -1.00 12.45 6.96
C CYS A 195 -1.98 11.43 7.56
N PHE A 196 -2.71 11.86 8.58
CA PHE A 196 -3.78 11.10 9.21
C PHE A 196 -5.10 11.88 9.07
N PRO A 197 -5.79 11.78 7.91
CA PRO A 197 -6.95 12.63 7.61
C PRO A 197 -8.08 12.54 8.64
N GLN A 198 -8.29 11.36 9.25
CA GLN A 198 -9.29 11.17 10.29
C GLN A 198 -9.02 11.96 11.58
N PHE A 199 -7.80 12.44 11.78
CA PHE A 199 -7.40 13.26 12.93
C PHE A 199 -7.10 14.71 12.54
N GLY A 200 -7.21 15.08 11.27
CA GLY A 200 -6.87 16.40 10.76
C GLY A 200 -5.36 16.70 10.79
N ILE A 201 -4.54 15.68 10.82
CA ILE A 201 -3.07 15.78 10.91
C ILE A 201 -2.46 15.34 9.59
#